data_e42f8bfa46d7d574a5e3f9cdd3adb8c6
#
_entry.id   e42f8bfa46d7d574a5e3f9cdd3adb8c6
#
_cell.length_a   1.000
_cell.length_b   1.000
_cell.length_c   1.000
_cell.angle_alpha   90.00
_cell.angle_beta   90.00
_cell.angle_gamma   90.00
#
_symmetry.space_group_name_H-M   'P 1'
#
loop_
_entity.id
_entity.type
_entity.pdbx_description
1 polymer ?
#
loop_
_entity_poly.entity_id
_entity_poly.type
_entity_poly.pdbx_seq_one_letter_code
_entity_poly.pdbx_strand_id
1 'polypeptide(L)'
;LVLQGPPGTGKTRLVRAILAAMSKRKRDSAKILYTADRRAIENDEIYVEFLTGSHDALVVEDADHLLGARSNGNRDLHRFLTVADGVVQALGRKIIFTTNLHNIGDIDDALIRPGRCFSVVRTRGLSRDEAIRFVASLGADRANDASAIVERAFAGGSKSVTLAELYRALT
;
A
#
# COMPACT_ATOMS: atom_id res chain seq x y z
N LEU A 1 5.33 0.49 7.41
CA LEU A 1 4.92 1.37 6.34
C LEU A 1 3.43 1.18 6.06
N VAL A 2 2.69 2.27 5.98
CA VAL A 2 1.27 2.26 5.59
C VAL A 2 1.13 2.99 4.25
N LEU A 3 0.47 2.35 3.27
CA LEU A 3 0.10 2.95 1.99
C LEU A 3 -1.41 3.22 2.01
N GLN A 4 -1.78 4.48 2.12
CA GLN A 4 -3.17 4.93 2.24
C GLN A 4 -3.64 5.61 0.97
N GLY A 5 -4.88 5.38 0.57
CA GLY A 5 -5.52 6.13 -0.51
C GLY A 5 -6.63 5.37 -1.21
N PRO A 6 -7.38 6.03 -2.09
CA PRO A 6 -8.51 5.42 -2.78
C PRO A 6 -8.13 4.18 -3.60
N PRO A 7 -9.09 3.29 -3.88
CA PRO A 7 -8.88 2.18 -4.82
C PRO A 7 -8.37 2.69 -6.18
N GLY A 8 -7.55 1.88 -6.84
CA GLY A 8 -7.05 2.20 -8.18
C GLY A 8 -5.89 3.21 -8.25
N THR A 9 -5.42 3.77 -7.12
CA THR A 9 -4.33 4.76 -7.08
C THR A 9 -2.92 4.15 -7.12
N GLY A 10 -2.80 2.83 -7.21
CA GLY A 10 -1.52 2.14 -7.43
C GLY A 10 -0.82 1.63 -6.17
N LYS A 11 -1.49 1.52 -5.02
CA LYS A 11 -0.92 1.01 -3.77
C LYS A 11 -0.21 -0.33 -3.95
N THR A 12 -0.89 -1.34 -4.51
CA THR A 12 -0.31 -2.66 -4.79
C THR A 12 0.90 -2.61 -5.75
N ARG A 13 0.89 -1.69 -6.72
CA ARG A 13 2.06 -1.48 -7.60
C ARG A 13 3.26 -0.93 -6.83
N LEU A 14 3.01 0.00 -5.91
CA LEU A 14 4.05 0.55 -5.04
C LEU A 14 4.60 -0.53 -4.11
N VAL A 15 3.73 -1.39 -3.53
CA VAL A 15 4.18 -2.58 -2.77
C VAL A 15 5.15 -3.42 -3.61
N ARG A 16 4.76 -3.80 -4.83
CA ARG A 16 5.63 -4.60 -5.72
C ARG A 16 6.97 -3.93 -6.00
N ALA A 17 6.99 -2.61 -6.21
CA ALA A 17 8.23 -1.86 -6.43
C ALA A 17 9.14 -1.87 -5.19
N ILE A 18 8.56 -1.72 -3.99
CA ILE A 18 9.29 -1.80 -2.71
C ILE A 18 9.90 -3.20 -2.53
N LEU A 19 9.12 -4.25 -2.76
CA LEU A 19 9.60 -5.63 -2.62
C LEU A 19 10.71 -5.96 -3.63
N ALA A 20 10.60 -5.48 -4.87
CA ALA A 20 11.65 -5.61 -5.87
C ALA A 20 12.95 -4.89 -5.46
N ALA A 21 12.82 -3.70 -4.87
CA ALA A 21 13.98 -2.97 -4.35
C ALA A 21 14.62 -3.68 -3.15
N MET A 22 13.82 -4.30 -2.26
CA MET A 22 14.31 -5.10 -1.14
C MET A 22 15.11 -6.31 -1.63
N SER A 23 14.59 -7.05 -2.61
CA SER A 23 15.28 -8.22 -3.21
C SER A 23 16.62 -7.82 -3.84
N LYS A 24 16.66 -6.71 -4.59
CA LYS A 24 17.91 -6.20 -5.18
C LYS A 24 18.97 -5.87 -4.12
N ARG A 25 18.57 -5.27 -2.99
CA ARG A 25 19.51 -4.91 -1.91
C ARG A 25 20.08 -6.13 -1.21
N LYS A 26 19.29 -7.18 -1.09
CA LYS A 26 19.69 -8.40 -0.38
C LYS A 26 20.63 -9.29 -1.22
N ARG A 27 20.79 -9.03 -2.52
CA ARG A 27 21.48 -9.90 -3.50
C ARG A 27 20.91 -11.31 -3.60
N ASP A 28 19.69 -11.51 -3.07
CA ASP A 28 18.92 -12.75 -3.05
C ASP A 28 17.42 -12.38 -3.10
N SER A 29 16.56 -13.36 -3.32
CA SER A 29 15.12 -13.12 -3.27
C SER A 29 14.68 -12.80 -1.84
N ALA A 30 14.02 -11.65 -1.62
CA ALA A 30 13.39 -11.35 -0.36
C ALA A 30 12.24 -12.33 -0.11
N LYS A 31 12.20 -12.94 1.09
CA LYS A 31 11.11 -13.83 1.51
C LYS A 31 9.97 -13.01 2.06
N ILE A 32 8.83 -13.07 1.39
CA ILE A 32 7.68 -12.24 1.71
C ILE A 32 6.51 -13.13 2.14
N LEU A 33 5.96 -12.83 3.30
CA LEU A 33 4.65 -13.32 3.71
C LEU A 33 3.61 -12.31 3.25
N TYR A 34 2.57 -12.77 2.54
CA TYR A 34 1.57 -11.90 1.93
C TYR A 34 0.17 -12.40 2.24
N THR A 35 -0.70 -11.48 2.60
CA THR A 35 -2.13 -11.75 2.73
C THR A 35 -2.99 -10.55 2.33
N ALA A 36 -4.16 -10.83 1.77
CA ALA A 36 -5.30 -9.92 1.63
C ALA A 36 -6.55 -10.54 2.28
N ASP A 37 -6.41 -11.69 2.94
CA ASP A 37 -7.51 -12.38 3.59
C ASP A 37 -7.67 -11.92 5.04
N ARG A 38 -8.84 -11.36 5.35
CA ARG A 38 -9.19 -10.92 6.68
C ARG A 38 -9.08 -12.05 7.72
N ARG A 39 -9.51 -13.26 7.37
CA ARG A 39 -9.48 -14.42 8.28
C ARG A 39 -8.05 -14.81 8.66
N ALA A 40 -7.11 -14.69 7.71
CA ALA A 40 -5.70 -14.95 7.99
C ALA A 40 -5.12 -13.94 8.99
N ILE A 41 -5.61 -12.70 8.97
CA ILE A 41 -5.16 -11.64 9.90
C ILE A 41 -5.78 -11.81 11.29
N GLU A 42 -7.01 -12.31 11.37
CA GLU A 42 -7.72 -12.61 12.62
C GLU A 42 -7.12 -13.84 13.32
N ASN A 43 -6.34 -14.67 12.60
CA ASN A 43 -5.66 -15.84 13.14
C ASN A 43 -4.23 -15.51 13.58
N ASP A 44 -3.81 -16.02 14.74
CA ASP A 44 -2.46 -15.83 15.27
C ASP A 44 -1.38 -16.53 14.42
N GLU A 45 -1.75 -17.53 13.61
CA GLU A 45 -0.82 -18.33 12.80
C GLU A 45 0.07 -17.49 11.89
N ILE A 46 -0.49 -16.51 11.19
CA ILE A 46 0.28 -15.64 10.29
C ILE A 46 1.35 -14.84 11.04
N TYR A 47 1.04 -14.40 12.26
CA TYR A 47 1.98 -13.66 13.09
C TYR A 47 3.06 -14.58 13.64
N VAL A 48 2.68 -15.78 14.09
CA VAL A 48 3.65 -16.80 14.55
C VAL A 48 4.57 -17.19 13.41
N GLU A 49 4.05 -17.45 12.22
CA GLU A 49 4.85 -17.74 11.03
C GLU A 49 5.80 -16.58 10.68
N PHE A 50 5.31 -15.36 10.72
CA PHE A 50 6.16 -14.18 10.48
C PHE A 50 7.27 -14.04 11.53
N LEU A 51 6.98 -14.34 12.79
CA LEU A 51 7.94 -14.20 13.88
C LEU A 51 8.99 -15.32 13.91
N THR A 52 8.59 -16.57 13.68
CA THR A 52 9.45 -17.73 13.77
C THR A 52 10.11 -18.09 12.44
N GLY A 53 9.49 -17.72 11.33
CA GLY A 53 9.99 -17.97 9.99
C GLY A 53 11.13 -17.05 9.58
N SER A 54 11.64 -17.25 8.38
CA SER A 54 12.74 -16.46 7.79
C SER A 54 12.26 -15.35 6.83
N HIS A 55 11.09 -14.78 7.10
CA HIS A 55 10.49 -13.75 6.27
C HIS A 55 11.15 -12.37 6.49
N ASP A 56 11.40 -11.66 5.40
CA ASP A 56 11.96 -10.30 5.42
C ASP A 56 10.86 -9.24 5.56
N ALA A 57 9.67 -9.54 5.04
CA ALA A 57 8.52 -8.65 5.16
C ALA A 57 7.20 -9.43 5.26
N LEU A 58 6.24 -8.81 5.98
CA LEU A 58 4.83 -9.15 5.95
C LEU A 58 4.10 -8.04 5.19
N VAL A 59 3.32 -8.41 4.20
CA VAL A 59 2.44 -7.51 3.44
C VAL A 59 1.00 -7.87 3.73
N VAL A 60 0.24 -6.89 4.20
CA VAL A 60 -1.19 -7.01 4.45
C VAL A 60 -1.91 -6.02 3.56
N GLU A 61 -2.63 -6.51 2.56
CA GLU A 61 -3.43 -5.65 1.68
C GLU A 61 -4.86 -5.51 2.18
N ASP A 62 -5.47 -4.35 1.82
CA ASP A 62 -6.83 -3.97 2.20
C ASP A 62 -7.11 -4.11 3.71
N ALA A 63 -6.15 -3.67 4.50
CA ALA A 63 -6.13 -3.81 5.95
C ALA A 63 -7.03 -2.79 6.70
N ASP A 64 -8.08 -2.29 6.07
CA ASP A 64 -8.96 -1.25 6.62
C ASP A 64 -9.52 -1.63 8.00
N HIS A 65 -9.94 -2.88 8.16
CA HIS A 65 -10.48 -3.42 9.41
C HIS A 65 -9.43 -3.53 10.52
N LEU A 66 -8.16 -3.79 10.16
CA LEU A 66 -7.05 -3.90 11.11
C LEU A 66 -6.54 -2.53 11.56
N LEU A 67 -6.50 -1.57 10.62
CA LEU A 67 -5.90 -0.25 10.86
C LEU A 67 -6.86 0.75 11.48
N GLY A 68 -8.16 0.51 11.40
CA GLY A 68 -9.19 1.40 11.93
C GLY A 68 -9.06 1.63 13.44
N ALA A 69 -9.57 2.77 13.91
CA ALA A 69 -9.49 3.16 15.31
C ALA A 69 -10.17 2.13 16.24
N ARG A 70 -9.54 1.84 17.38
CA ARG A 70 -10.08 0.94 18.42
C ARG A 70 -11.39 1.45 19.02
N SER A 71 -11.61 2.75 19.01
CA SER A 71 -12.89 3.35 19.38
C SER A 71 -14.07 2.83 18.56
N ASN A 72 -13.80 2.34 17.35
CA ASN A 72 -14.79 1.74 16.45
C ASN A 72 -14.92 0.21 16.62
N GLY A 73 -14.43 -0.35 17.75
CA GLY A 73 -14.54 -1.78 18.08
C GLY A 73 -13.44 -2.67 17.49
N ASN A 74 -12.38 -2.11 16.95
CA ASN A 74 -11.26 -2.88 16.42
C ASN A 74 -10.45 -3.56 17.54
N ARG A 75 -10.55 -4.89 17.62
CA ARG A 75 -9.82 -5.72 18.62
C ARG A 75 -8.55 -6.34 18.05
N ASP A 76 -8.42 -6.44 16.73
CA ASP A 76 -7.33 -7.17 16.07
C ASP A 76 -6.04 -6.37 16.09
N LEU A 77 -6.15 -5.04 16.14
CA LEU A 77 -5.00 -4.16 16.23
C LEU A 77 -4.09 -4.45 17.43
N HIS A 78 -4.65 -4.85 18.57
CA HIS A 78 -3.85 -5.12 19.78
C HIS A 78 -2.85 -6.25 19.55
N ARG A 79 -3.26 -7.34 18.88
CA ARG A 79 -2.39 -8.47 18.54
C ARG A 79 -1.23 -8.03 17.67
N PHE A 80 -1.54 -7.25 16.65
CA PHE A 80 -0.54 -6.70 15.75
C PHE A 80 0.47 -5.79 16.49
N LEU A 81 0.00 -4.91 17.37
CA LEU A 81 0.89 -4.00 18.11
C LEU A 81 1.86 -4.76 19.01
N THR A 82 1.42 -5.86 19.63
CA THR A 82 2.30 -6.73 20.44
C THR A 82 3.45 -7.30 19.61
N VAL A 83 3.16 -7.69 18.37
CA VAL A 83 4.16 -8.19 17.41
C VAL A 83 5.10 -7.06 16.95
N ALA A 84 4.53 -5.89 16.64
CA ALA A 84 5.29 -4.75 16.11
C ALA A 84 6.25 -4.14 17.13
N ASP A 85 5.86 -4.10 18.41
CA ASP A 85 6.64 -3.44 19.47
C ASP A 85 7.90 -4.20 19.88
N GLY A 86 7.87 -5.53 19.87
CA GLY A 86 8.91 -6.34 20.49
C GLY A 86 9.91 -6.94 19.51
N VAL A 87 9.47 -7.46 18.39
CA VAL A 87 10.26 -8.42 17.59
C VAL A 87 10.66 -7.87 16.23
N VAL A 88 9.80 -7.06 15.61
CA VAL A 88 10.03 -6.59 14.24
C VAL A 88 11.19 -5.60 14.17
N GLN A 89 11.35 -4.76 15.18
CA GLN A 89 12.45 -3.80 15.24
C GLN A 89 13.80 -4.48 15.48
N ALA A 90 13.85 -5.49 16.34
CA ALA A 90 15.09 -6.19 16.67
C ALA A 90 15.67 -7.01 15.50
N LEU A 91 14.83 -7.47 14.58
CA LEU A 91 15.22 -8.35 13.48
C LEU A 91 15.30 -7.65 12.12
N GLY A 92 15.08 -6.35 12.04
CA GLY A 92 15.12 -5.59 10.78
C GLY A 92 13.99 -5.95 9.79
N ARG A 93 12.98 -6.71 10.23
CA ARG A 93 11.82 -7.12 9.43
C ARG A 93 10.91 -5.94 9.12
N LYS A 94 10.19 -6.01 8.02
CA LYS A 94 9.30 -4.94 7.55
C LYS A 94 7.85 -5.41 7.57
N ILE A 95 6.94 -4.49 7.94
CA ILE A 95 5.51 -4.71 7.74
C ILE A 95 4.98 -3.59 6.86
N ILE A 96 4.22 -3.96 5.83
CA ILE A 96 3.64 -3.05 4.85
C ILE A 96 2.14 -3.29 4.82
N PHE A 97 1.38 -2.24 5.08
CA PHE A 97 -0.08 -2.25 4.95
C PHE A 97 -0.52 -1.45 3.74
N THR A 98 -1.56 -1.91 3.06
CA THR A 98 -2.36 -1.04 2.19
C THR A 98 -3.74 -0.84 2.80
N THR A 99 -4.32 0.35 2.62
CA THR A 99 -5.65 0.69 3.13
C THR A 99 -6.35 1.69 2.21
N ASN A 100 -7.67 1.59 2.16
CA ASN A 100 -8.57 2.51 1.47
C ASN A 100 -9.21 3.54 2.42
N LEU A 101 -8.84 3.54 3.70
CA LEU A 101 -9.31 4.53 4.67
C LEU A 101 -9.07 5.95 4.14
N HIS A 102 -10.08 6.82 4.25
CA HIS A 102 -10.08 8.11 3.58
C HIS A 102 -9.14 9.11 4.24
N ASN A 103 -9.10 9.12 5.58
CA ASN A 103 -8.30 10.07 6.34
C ASN A 103 -7.25 9.35 7.18
N ILE A 104 -6.14 10.03 7.48
CA ILE A 104 -5.13 9.51 8.39
C ILE A 104 -5.68 9.37 9.80
N GLY A 105 -6.63 10.24 10.19
CA GLY A 105 -7.34 10.16 11.47
C GLY A 105 -8.25 8.94 11.63
N ASP A 106 -8.54 8.22 10.55
CA ASP A 106 -9.28 6.95 10.60
C ASP A 106 -8.36 5.78 11.01
N ILE A 107 -7.03 5.98 10.92
CA ILE A 107 -6.02 5.01 11.36
C ILE A 107 -5.81 5.19 12.88
N ASP A 108 -5.75 4.09 13.61
CA ASP A 108 -5.49 4.14 15.05
C ASP A 108 -4.14 4.80 15.36
N ASP A 109 -4.15 5.79 16.25
CA ASP A 109 -2.97 6.56 16.62
C ASP A 109 -1.81 5.69 17.14
N ALA A 110 -2.11 4.55 17.73
CA ALA A 110 -1.09 3.64 18.22
C ALA A 110 -0.21 3.07 17.10
N LEU A 111 -0.72 2.97 15.87
CA LEU A 111 0.05 2.51 14.72
C LEU A 111 0.99 3.57 14.16
N ILE A 112 0.56 4.81 14.17
CA ILE A 112 1.29 5.92 13.53
C ILE A 112 2.25 6.63 14.47
N ARG A 113 2.34 6.18 15.73
CA ARG A 113 3.28 6.73 16.73
C ARG A 113 4.74 6.61 16.25
N PRO A 114 5.58 7.62 16.55
CA PRO A 114 7.02 7.54 16.33
C PRO A 114 7.62 6.26 16.94
N GLY A 115 8.48 5.60 16.17
CA GLY A 115 9.09 4.33 16.56
C GLY A 115 8.35 3.07 16.11
N ARG A 116 7.04 3.14 15.80
CA ARG A 116 6.25 2.01 15.28
C ARG A 116 6.04 2.08 13.77
N CYS A 117 5.60 3.23 13.27
CA CYS A 117 5.40 3.44 11.85
C CYS A 117 6.55 4.25 11.25
N PHE A 118 7.22 3.69 10.25
CA PHE A 118 8.26 4.40 9.51
C PHE A 118 7.68 5.59 8.74
N SER A 119 6.56 5.38 8.05
CA SER A 119 5.89 6.40 7.25
C SER A 119 4.48 5.98 6.86
N VAL A 120 3.60 6.95 6.71
CA VAL A 120 2.33 6.82 6.01
C VAL A 120 2.47 7.52 4.66
N VAL A 121 2.39 6.76 3.58
CA VAL A 121 2.44 7.29 2.21
C VAL A 121 1.02 7.38 1.67
N ARG A 122 0.61 8.58 1.30
CA ARG A 122 -0.71 8.82 0.70
C ARG A 122 -0.62 8.71 -0.82
N THR A 123 -1.49 7.88 -1.39
CA THR A 123 -1.73 7.83 -2.82
C THR A 123 -3.04 8.55 -3.14
N ARG A 124 -3.10 9.20 -4.29
CA ARG A 124 -4.28 9.95 -4.75
C ARG A 124 -4.45 9.82 -6.26
N GLY A 125 -5.55 10.30 -6.76
CA GLY A 125 -5.72 10.50 -8.19
C GLY A 125 -4.70 11.52 -8.74
N LEU A 126 -4.39 11.40 -10.00
CA LEU A 126 -3.51 12.30 -10.74
C LEU A 126 -4.29 13.51 -11.25
N SER A 127 -3.71 14.67 -11.17
CA SER A 127 -4.18 15.84 -11.92
C SER A 127 -3.99 15.63 -13.43
N ARG A 128 -4.60 16.47 -14.26
CA ARG A 128 -4.47 16.38 -15.72
C ARG A 128 -3.01 16.41 -16.18
N ASP A 129 -2.23 17.35 -15.67
CA ASP A 129 -0.81 17.48 -16.02
C ASP A 129 0.04 16.28 -15.55
N GLU A 130 -0.27 15.75 -14.35
CA GLU A 130 0.39 14.55 -13.85
C GLU A 130 0.05 13.33 -14.71
N ALA A 131 -1.20 13.19 -15.13
CA ALA A 131 -1.65 12.13 -16.00
C ALA A 131 -0.97 12.20 -17.39
N ILE A 132 -0.84 13.40 -17.97
CA ILE A 132 -0.13 13.59 -19.25
C ILE A 132 1.34 13.14 -19.10
N ARG A 133 2.04 13.64 -18.08
CA ARG A 133 3.43 13.23 -17.81
C ARG A 133 3.57 11.72 -17.60
N PHE A 134 2.62 11.12 -16.88
CA PHE A 134 2.63 9.69 -16.65
C PHE A 134 2.45 8.91 -17.96
N VAL A 135 1.46 9.23 -18.79
CA VAL A 135 1.22 8.58 -20.08
C VAL A 135 2.42 8.72 -21.00
N ALA A 136 2.99 9.93 -21.09
CA ALA A 136 4.19 10.19 -21.90
C ALA A 136 5.40 9.34 -21.43
N SER A 137 5.50 9.02 -20.14
CA SER A 137 6.58 8.19 -19.60
C SER A 137 6.46 6.70 -19.96
N LEU A 138 5.30 6.25 -20.46
CA LEU A 138 5.05 4.84 -20.81
C LEU A 138 5.64 4.40 -22.16
N GLY A 139 6.16 5.32 -22.97
CA GLY A 139 6.81 5.05 -24.25
C GLY A 139 6.61 6.19 -25.25
N ALA A 140 7.49 6.25 -26.25
CA ALA A 140 7.49 7.32 -27.26
C ALA A 140 6.18 7.37 -28.08
N ASP A 141 5.64 6.19 -28.44
CA ASP A 141 4.38 6.10 -29.19
C ASP A 141 3.20 6.70 -28.41
N ARG A 142 3.23 6.58 -27.09
CA ARG A 142 2.17 7.11 -26.21
C ARG A 142 2.38 8.57 -25.84
N ALA A 143 3.58 9.09 -25.98
CA ALA A 143 3.87 10.50 -25.72
C ALA A 143 3.12 11.42 -26.70
N ASN A 144 3.00 11.03 -27.96
CA ASN A 144 2.29 11.78 -28.99
C ASN A 144 0.77 11.83 -28.73
N ASP A 145 0.20 10.77 -28.18
CA ASP A 145 -1.23 10.64 -27.91
C ASP A 145 -1.62 10.93 -26.46
N ALA A 146 -0.65 11.32 -25.61
CA ALA A 146 -0.85 11.46 -24.17
C ALA A 146 -2.03 12.37 -23.81
N SER A 147 -2.17 13.51 -24.51
CA SER A 147 -3.26 14.46 -24.28
C SER A 147 -4.62 13.85 -24.63
N ALA A 148 -4.73 13.17 -25.77
CA ALA A 148 -5.99 12.54 -26.20
C ALA A 148 -6.42 11.40 -25.26
N ILE A 149 -5.46 10.61 -24.78
CA ILE A 149 -5.69 9.54 -23.81
C ILE A 149 -6.22 10.12 -22.49
N VAL A 150 -5.56 11.18 -22.01
CA VAL A 150 -5.94 11.84 -20.75
C VAL A 150 -7.31 12.51 -20.89
N GLU A 151 -7.65 13.13 -22.03
CA GLU A 151 -9.00 13.68 -22.25
C GLU A 151 -10.07 12.60 -22.14
N ARG A 152 -9.84 11.39 -22.68
CA ARG A 152 -10.77 10.28 -22.50
C ARG A 152 -10.94 9.88 -21.04
N ALA A 153 -9.84 9.83 -20.27
CA ALA A 153 -9.90 9.50 -18.85
C ALA A 153 -10.66 10.54 -18.00
N PHE A 154 -10.61 11.83 -18.43
CA PHE A 154 -11.28 12.94 -17.76
C PHE A 154 -12.68 13.25 -18.32
N ALA A 155 -13.18 12.50 -19.29
CA ALA A 155 -14.47 12.75 -19.95
C ALA A 155 -15.67 12.81 -18.96
N GLY A 156 -15.55 12.20 -17.78
CA GLY A 156 -16.55 12.27 -16.71
C GLY A 156 -16.56 13.57 -15.89
N GLY A 157 -15.76 14.59 -16.24
CA GLY A 157 -15.70 15.87 -15.53
C GLY A 157 -14.98 15.83 -14.18
N SER A 158 -14.28 14.77 -13.86
CA SER A 158 -13.53 14.61 -12.61
C SER A 158 -12.36 15.61 -12.53
N LYS A 159 -12.02 16.07 -11.32
CA LYS A 159 -10.83 16.91 -11.09
C LYS A 159 -9.51 16.12 -11.09
N SER A 160 -9.59 14.81 -10.89
CA SER A 160 -8.46 13.89 -10.89
C SER A 160 -8.89 12.50 -11.35
N VAL A 161 -7.95 11.71 -11.86
CA VAL A 161 -8.17 10.34 -12.29
C VAL A 161 -7.24 9.38 -11.56
N THR A 162 -7.71 8.19 -11.27
CA THR A 162 -6.87 7.12 -10.70
C THR A 162 -5.98 6.50 -11.78
N LEU A 163 -4.92 5.81 -11.37
CA LEU A 163 -4.12 5.02 -12.31
C LEU A 163 -4.95 3.95 -13.03
N ALA A 164 -5.92 3.35 -12.34
CA ALA A 164 -6.79 2.34 -12.93
C ALA A 164 -7.66 2.91 -14.07
N GLU A 165 -8.24 4.10 -13.86
CA GLU A 165 -9.01 4.82 -14.90
C GLU A 165 -8.11 5.19 -16.08
N LEU A 166 -6.91 5.68 -15.79
CA LEU A 166 -5.95 6.05 -16.83
C LEU A 166 -5.51 4.85 -17.66
N TYR A 167 -5.22 3.69 -17.01
CA TYR A 167 -4.91 2.46 -17.73
C TYR A 167 -6.07 1.96 -18.60
N ARG A 168 -7.32 2.13 -18.16
CA ARG A 168 -8.49 1.81 -18.96
C ARG A 168 -8.60 2.71 -20.21
N ALA A 169 -8.21 3.97 -20.11
CA ALA A 169 -8.21 4.89 -21.25
C ALA A 169 -7.07 4.63 -22.24
N LEU A 170 -6.08 3.80 -21.89
CA LEU A 170 -4.98 3.37 -22.77
C LEU A 170 -5.37 2.21 -23.70
N THR A 171 -6.44 1.49 -23.38
CA THR A 171 -7.02 0.41 -24.18
C THR A 171 -8.11 0.94 -25.10
#